data_4a2e29f9357075b412757adbaf818bcf
#
_entry.id   4a2e29f9357075b412757adbaf818bcf
#
_cell.length_a   1.000
_cell.length_b   1.000
_cell.length_c   1.000
_cell.angle_alpha   90.00
_cell.angle_beta   90.00
_cell.angle_gamma   90.00
#
_symmetry.space_group_name_H-M   'P 1'
#
loop_
_entity.id
_entity.type
_entity.pdbx_description
1 polymer ?
#
loop_
_entity_poly.entity_id
_entity_poly.type
_entity_poly.pdbx_seq_one_letter_code
_entity_poly.pdbx_strand_id
1 'polypeptide(L)' 'MVSYEEAKKIALEILGDMAVYIDEAFETEDAYIFNDSKHIYAGWIPIVIGKSDGHRIHYGEYMLGDDQTWTYKKKIKF' A
#
# COMPACT_ATOMS: atom_id res chain seq x y z
N MET A 1 12.48 -10.98 3.00
CA MET A 1 11.58 -10.15 2.17
C MET A 1 10.13 -10.58 2.39
N VAL A 2 9.23 -9.63 2.50
CA VAL A 2 7.82 -9.89 2.76
C VAL A 2 7.10 -10.22 1.45
N SER A 3 6.28 -11.26 1.46
CA SER A 3 5.43 -11.62 0.31
C SER A 3 4.22 -10.71 0.24
N TYR A 4 3.52 -10.75 -0.90
CA TYR A 4 2.27 -10.00 -1.05
C TYR A 4 1.24 -10.43 0.01
N GLU A 5 1.13 -11.73 0.27
CA GLU A 5 0.18 -12.24 1.26
C GLU A 5 0.46 -11.68 2.65
N GLU A 6 1.74 -11.65 3.02
CA GLU A 6 2.13 -11.10 4.32
C GLU A 6 1.90 -9.60 4.40
N ALA A 7 2.23 -8.88 3.33
CA ALA A 7 2.02 -7.43 3.27
C ALA A 7 0.53 -7.10 3.37
N LYS A 8 -0.32 -7.86 2.68
CA LYS A 8 -1.76 -7.70 2.73
C LYS A 8 -2.28 -7.88 4.15
N LYS A 9 -1.81 -8.91 4.83
CA LYS A 9 -2.21 -9.17 6.20
C LYS A 9 -1.83 -8.01 7.12
N ILE A 10 -0.62 -7.50 6.98
CA ILE A 10 -0.14 -6.37 7.77
C ILE A 10 -1.00 -5.13 7.52
N ALA A 11 -1.28 -4.82 6.25
CA ALA A 11 -2.07 -3.65 5.90
C ALA A 11 -3.49 -3.74 6.46
N LEU A 12 -4.12 -4.91 6.36
CA LEU A 12 -5.47 -5.09 6.88
C LEU A 12 -5.53 -4.99 8.40
N GLU A 13 -4.49 -5.45 9.09
CA GLU A 13 -4.40 -5.30 10.54
C GLU A 13 -4.26 -3.84 10.95
N ILE A 14 -3.47 -3.06 10.21
CA ILE A 14 -3.30 -1.63 10.48
C ILE A 14 -4.62 -0.89 10.33
N LEU A 15 -5.39 -1.24 9.30
CA LEU A 15 -6.64 -0.55 8.99
C LEU A 15 -7.80 -0.95 9.92
N GLY A 16 -7.75 -2.15 10.48
CA GLY A 16 -8.83 -2.62 11.34
C GLY A 16 -10.18 -2.62 10.62
N ASP A 17 -11.15 -1.90 11.14
CA ASP A 17 -12.49 -1.84 10.56
C ASP A 17 -12.51 -1.24 9.17
N MET A 18 -11.53 -0.42 8.82
CA MET A 18 -11.44 0.21 7.51
C MET A 18 -10.93 -0.76 6.44
N ALA A 19 -10.45 -1.93 6.84
CA ALA A 19 -9.90 -2.92 5.91
C ALA A 19 -10.92 -3.35 4.85
N VAL A 20 -12.20 -3.34 5.18
CA VAL A 20 -13.27 -3.76 4.27
C VAL A 20 -13.38 -2.86 3.03
N TYR A 21 -12.84 -1.66 3.11
CA TYR A 21 -12.92 -0.71 2.00
C TYR A 21 -11.78 -0.85 0.99
N ILE A 22 -10.75 -1.62 1.31
CA ILE A 22 -9.63 -1.81 0.39
C ILE A 22 -10.07 -2.68 -0.77
N ASP A 23 -9.95 -2.16 -1.98
CA ASP A 23 -10.41 -2.87 -3.18
C ASP A 23 -9.34 -2.97 -4.27
N GLU A 24 -8.16 -2.42 -4.05
CA GLU A 24 -7.08 -2.55 -5.02
C GLU A 24 -5.72 -2.55 -4.34
N ALA A 25 -4.75 -3.14 -5.01
CA ALA A 25 -3.38 -3.17 -4.53
C ALA A 25 -2.43 -2.98 -5.71
N PHE A 26 -1.26 -2.42 -5.42
CA PHE A 26 -0.23 -2.19 -6.42
C PHE A 26 1.11 -2.68 -5.89
N GLU A 27 1.95 -3.10 -6.80
CA GLU A 27 3.31 -3.53 -6.46
C GLU A 27 4.30 -2.58 -7.12
N THR A 28 5.29 -2.14 -6.35
CA THR A 28 6.43 -1.42 -6.85
C THR A 28 7.68 -2.27 -6.62
N GLU A 29 8.83 -1.76 -7.00
CA GLU A 29 10.07 -2.49 -6.81
C GLU A 29 10.36 -2.82 -5.35
N ASP A 30 9.99 -1.93 -4.43
CA ASP A 30 10.35 -2.04 -3.02
C ASP A 30 9.18 -2.06 -2.05
N ALA A 31 7.94 -2.03 -2.55
CA ALA A 31 6.78 -1.96 -1.66
C ALA A 31 5.50 -2.49 -2.30
N TYR A 32 4.49 -2.68 -1.45
CA TYR A 32 3.12 -2.94 -1.86
C TYR A 32 2.25 -1.80 -1.37
N ILE A 33 1.30 -1.36 -2.20
CA ILE A 33 0.42 -0.24 -1.88
C ILE A 33 -1.02 -0.74 -1.90
N PHE A 34 -1.76 -0.51 -0.82
CA PHE A 34 -3.15 -0.93 -0.69
C PHE A 34 -4.04 0.31 -0.65
N ASN A 35 -5.06 0.34 -1.48
CA ASN A 35 -5.86 1.54 -1.67
C ASN A 35 -7.36 1.24 -1.76
N ASP A 36 -8.16 2.25 -1.42
CA ASP A 36 -9.60 2.26 -1.64
C ASP A 36 -9.88 3.20 -2.80
N SER A 37 -10.25 2.65 -3.95
CA SER A 37 -10.48 3.41 -5.17
C SER A 37 -11.82 4.14 -5.17
N LYS A 38 -12.74 3.77 -4.29
CA LYS A 38 -14.11 4.27 -4.29
C LYS A 38 -14.35 5.39 -3.28
N HIS A 39 -13.58 5.43 -2.20
CA HIS A 39 -13.79 6.40 -1.14
C HIS A 39 -12.72 7.47 -1.20
N ILE A 40 -13.11 8.65 -1.65
CA ILE A 40 -12.21 9.80 -1.69
C ILE A 40 -12.73 10.78 -0.65
N TYR A 41 -12.04 10.86 0.49
CA TYR A 41 -12.39 11.83 1.53
C TYR A 41 -11.12 12.36 2.19
N ALA A 42 -11.27 13.52 2.84
CA ALA A 42 -10.14 14.17 3.48
C ALA A 42 -9.49 13.26 4.52
N GLY A 43 -8.18 13.16 4.48
CA GLY A 43 -7.43 12.32 5.41
C GLY A 43 -7.18 10.90 4.97
N TRP A 44 -7.82 10.43 3.90
CA TRP A 44 -7.55 9.09 3.39
C TRP A 44 -6.21 9.05 2.65
N ILE A 45 -5.37 8.11 3.01
CA ILE A 45 -4.14 7.85 2.27
C ILE A 45 -3.99 6.34 2.11
N PRO A 46 -3.40 5.89 0.99
CA PRO A 46 -3.10 4.47 0.80
C PRO A 46 -2.11 3.96 1.86
N ILE A 47 -2.17 2.66 2.12
CA ILE A 47 -1.22 2.01 3.02
C ILE A 47 -0.08 1.44 2.20
N VAL A 48 1.14 1.81 2.54
CA VAL A 48 2.34 1.32 1.87
C VAL A 48 3.11 0.42 2.81
N ILE A 49 3.40 -0.81 2.38
CA ILE A 49 4.14 -1.79 3.16
C ILE A 49 5.44 -2.11 2.44
N GLY A 50 6.57 -1.85 3.08
CA GLY A 50 7.88 -2.11 2.51
C GLY A 50 8.17 -3.60 2.36
N LYS A 51 8.78 -3.98 1.25
CA LYS A 51 9.09 -5.38 0.97
C LYS A 51 10.22 -5.94 1.84
N SER A 52 11.11 -5.09 2.31
CA SER A 52 12.31 -5.55 3.03
C SER A 52 11.97 -6.21 4.37
N ASP A 53 11.05 -5.61 5.13
CA ASP A 53 10.74 -6.06 6.49
C ASP A 53 9.26 -5.94 6.87
N GLY A 54 8.40 -5.54 5.92
CA GLY A 54 6.97 -5.43 6.19
C GLY A 54 6.58 -4.20 7.00
N HIS A 55 7.44 -3.20 7.13
CA HIS A 55 7.11 -2.01 7.89
C HIS A 55 6.19 -1.08 7.09
N ARG A 56 5.40 -0.29 7.82
CA ARG A 56 4.54 0.71 7.20
C ARG A 56 5.36 1.94 6.82
N ILE A 57 5.19 2.38 5.57
CA ILE A 57 5.81 3.61 5.09
C ILE A 57 4.69 4.64 4.89
N HIS A 58 4.88 5.86 5.38
CA HIS A 58 3.90 6.92 5.17
C HIS A 58 3.81 7.24 3.67
N TYR A 59 2.59 7.21 3.13
CA TYR A 59 2.37 7.38 1.70
C TYR A 59 2.97 8.67 1.15
N GLY A 60 2.79 9.78 1.87
CA GLY A 60 3.34 11.06 1.46
C GLY A 60 4.86 11.04 1.37
N GLU A 61 5.53 10.44 2.35
CA GLU A 61 6.97 10.31 2.33
C GLU A 61 7.44 9.42 1.18
N TYR A 62 6.71 8.34 0.94
CA TYR A 62 7.04 7.42 -0.13
C TYR A 62 6.98 8.11 -1.49
N MET A 63 5.94 8.90 -1.72
CA MET A 63 5.76 9.61 -2.98
C MET A 63 6.80 10.71 -3.19
N LEU A 64 7.23 11.37 -2.12
CA LEU A 64 8.24 12.42 -2.21
C LEU A 64 9.66 11.87 -2.35
N GLY A 65 9.86 10.64 -1.85
CA GLY A 65 11.20 10.07 -1.80
C GLY A 65 11.75 9.60 -3.13
N ASP A 66 10.88 9.07 -4.01
CA ASP A 66 11.35 8.50 -5.27
C ASP A 66 10.22 8.41 -6.29
N ASP A 67 10.19 9.37 -7.20
CA ASP A 67 9.20 9.40 -8.27
C ASP A 67 9.32 8.20 -9.21
N GLN A 68 10.51 7.62 -9.33
CA GLN A 68 10.73 6.48 -10.22
C GLN A 68 10.06 5.21 -9.73
N THR A 69 9.88 5.08 -8.43
CA THR A 69 9.20 3.92 -7.87
C THR A 69 7.76 3.84 -8.37
N TRP A 70 7.12 4.98 -8.52
CA TRP A 70 5.76 5.07 -9.04
C TRP A 70 5.66 4.58 -10.49
N THR A 71 6.70 4.80 -11.28
CA THR A 71 6.72 4.42 -12.69
C THR A 71 6.61 2.92 -12.89
N TYR A 72 7.10 2.13 -11.93
CA TYR A 72 7.09 0.67 -12.01
C TYR A 72 5.93 0.04 -11.27
N LYS A 73 4.94 0.83 -10.92
CA LYS A 73 3.78 0.34 -10.19
C LYS A 73 2.97 -0.63 -11.06
N LYS A 74 2.73 -1.80 -10.52
CA LYS A 74 1.94 -2.83 -11.17
C LYS A 74 0.68 -3.10 -10.35
N LYS A 75 -0.48 -3.09 -10.98
CA LYS A 75 -1.72 -3.40 -10.29
C LYS A 75 -1.82 -4.90 -10.03
N ILE A 76 -2.17 -5.25 -8.80
CA ILE A 76 -2.34 -6.64 -8.38
C ILE A 76 -3.82 -6.87 -8.14
N LYS A 77 -4.29 -8.04 -8.53
CA LYS A 77 -5.68 -8.41 -8.25
C LYS A 77 -5.85 -8.57 -6.74
N PHE A 78 -6.70 -7.76 -6.15
CA PHE A 78 -6.98 -7.81 -4.72
C PHE A 78 -8.07 -8.85 -4.45
#